data_0f33ea31d92988a708ca77986c907750
#
_entry.id   0f33ea31d92988a708ca77986c907750
#
_cell.length_a   1.000
_cell.length_b   1.000
_cell.length_c   1.000
_cell.angle_alpha   90.00
_cell.angle_beta   90.00
_cell.angle_gamma   90.00
#
_symmetry.space_group_name_H-M   'P 1'
#
loop_
_entity.id
_entity.type
_entity.pdbx_description
1 polymer ?
#
loop_
_entity_poly.entity_id
_entity_poly.type
_entity_poly.pdbx_seq_one_letter_code
_entity_poly.pdbx_strand_id
1 'polypeptide(L)'
;KVLMDEIFGEDNFQAEIIWERTNAHNLKSKGFVKSNENIYYYSKSPNFVFNDLFTPISEAQKSRYKQDEDGRWYTGQDLTFTGNSAKRKFEWRGTTPPAGRVWGMSLEDLEKLWAAGRILTKKDGTPRLDGYKVFLDEKKGTPVTCNWNDVDRVSNTGEERVDYATQKPEALLERIIKASSNPGDLVFDCFMGSG
;
A
#
# COMPACT_ATOMS: atom_id res chain seq x y z
N LYS A 1 10.89 -21.36 -2.59
CA LYS A 1 11.85 -20.31 -2.19
C LYS A 1 13.30 -20.80 -2.32
N VAL A 2 13.67 -21.95 -1.72
CA VAL A 2 15.07 -22.46 -1.70
C VAL A 2 15.70 -22.49 -3.11
N LEU A 3 15.02 -23.10 -4.10
CA LEU A 3 15.49 -23.11 -5.49
C LEU A 3 15.70 -21.72 -6.08
N MET A 4 14.81 -20.80 -5.77
CA MET A 4 14.92 -19.41 -6.24
C MET A 4 16.09 -18.68 -5.57
N ASP A 5 16.35 -18.95 -4.28
CA ASP A 5 17.52 -18.42 -3.57
C ASP A 5 18.83 -18.93 -4.20
N GLU A 6 18.87 -20.21 -4.63
CA GLU A 6 20.05 -20.80 -5.32
C GLU A 6 20.29 -20.16 -6.70
N ILE A 7 19.22 -19.83 -7.45
CA ILE A 7 19.30 -19.28 -8.81
C ILE A 7 19.58 -17.77 -8.80
N PHE A 8 18.85 -17.03 -7.97
CA PHE A 8 18.86 -15.55 -7.98
C PHE A 8 19.71 -14.95 -6.86
N GLY A 9 20.07 -15.73 -5.83
CA GLY A 9 20.70 -15.27 -4.59
C GLY A 9 19.67 -14.80 -3.56
N GLU A 10 19.89 -15.14 -2.30
CA GLU A 10 18.98 -14.78 -1.19
C GLU A 10 18.87 -13.26 -1.01
N ASP A 11 19.95 -12.52 -1.20
CA ASP A 11 20.01 -11.05 -1.11
C ASP A 11 19.15 -10.35 -2.17
N ASN A 12 18.77 -11.05 -3.22
CA ASN A 12 17.92 -10.54 -4.29
C ASN A 12 16.42 -10.86 -4.09
N PHE A 13 16.07 -11.50 -2.99
CA PHE A 13 14.68 -11.70 -2.59
C PHE A 13 14.05 -10.36 -2.17
N GLN A 14 12.96 -9.97 -2.85
CA GLN A 14 12.29 -8.70 -2.59
C GLN A 14 11.04 -8.88 -1.74
N ALA A 15 10.19 -9.84 -2.10
CA ALA A 15 8.94 -10.07 -1.37
C ALA A 15 8.36 -11.48 -1.60
N GLU A 16 7.63 -11.96 -0.62
CA GLU A 16 6.63 -13.01 -0.76
C GLU A 16 5.25 -12.37 -0.85
N ILE A 17 4.56 -12.59 -1.96
CA ILE A 17 3.23 -12.07 -2.21
C ILE A 17 2.25 -13.20 -2.00
N ILE A 18 1.22 -12.96 -1.20
CA ILE A 18 0.14 -13.91 -0.91
C ILE A 18 -1.07 -13.49 -1.72
N TRP A 19 -1.37 -14.24 -2.76
CA TRP A 19 -2.58 -14.04 -3.54
C TRP A 19 -3.70 -14.94 -3.03
N GLU A 20 -4.78 -14.34 -2.53
CA GLU A 20 -5.98 -15.05 -2.09
C GLU A 20 -6.85 -15.39 -3.31
N ARG A 21 -6.73 -16.64 -3.76
CA ARG A 21 -7.40 -17.14 -4.97
C ARG A 21 -8.89 -17.40 -4.76
N THR A 22 -9.31 -17.81 -3.58
CA THR A 22 -10.69 -18.22 -3.31
C THR A 22 -10.99 -18.23 -1.81
N ASN A 23 -12.22 -17.91 -1.46
CA ASN A 23 -12.74 -18.15 -0.13
C ASN A 23 -13.03 -19.64 0.06
N ALA A 24 -12.59 -20.22 1.17
CA ALA A 24 -12.84 -21.61 1.49
C ALA A 24 -14.30 -21.82 1.92
N HIS A 25 -15.12 -22.41 1.04
CA HIS A 25 -16.54 -22.65 1.33
C HIS A 25 -16.84 -24.08 1.83
N ASN A 26 -15.88 -25.02 1.75
CA ASN A 26 -16.11 -26.43 2.09
C ASN A 26 -15.01 -26.99 2.96
N LEU A 27 -15.33 -27.26 4.23
CA LEU A 27 -14.49 -27.97 5.19
C LEU A 27 -14.59 -29.48 4.98
N LYS A 28 -14.04 -30.00 3.89
CA LYS A 28 -13.97 -31.47 3.66
C LYS A 28 -12.63 -32.08 4.03
N SER A 29 -11.65 -31.27 4.43
CA SER A 29 -10.31 -31.74 4.79
C SER A 29 -10.07 -31.67 6.30
N LYS A 30 -9.27 -32.60 6.83
CA LYS A 30 -8.72 -32.49 8.18
C LYS A 30 -7.59 -31.47 8.15
N GLY A 31 -7.85 -30.22 8.55
CA GLY A 31 -6.89 -29.14 8.61
C GLY A 31 -7.34 -27.88 7.88
N PHE A 32 -6.42 -26.91 7.78
CA PHE A 32 -6.70 -25.65 7.10
C PHE A 32 -6.82 -25.83 5.59
N VAL A 33 -7.85 -25.23 5.00
CA VAL A 33 -8.06 -25.25 3.55
C VAL A 33 -7.13 -24.22 2.90
N LYS A 34 -6.36 -24.64 1.90
CA LYS A 34 -5.48 -23.74 1.15
C LYS A 34 -6.33 -22.87 0.21
N SER A 35 -6.41 -21.57 0.52
CA SER A 35 -7.15 -20.56 -0.25
C SER A 35 -6.25 -19.62 -1.04
N ASN A 36 -4.94 -19.69 -0.85
CA ASN A 36 -3.96 -18.76 -1.40
C ASN A 36 -2.87 -19.45 -2.22
N GLU A 37 -2.22 -18.67 -3.06
CA GLU A 37 -0.97 -19.02 -3.74
C GLU A 37 0.10 -18.01 -3.35
N ASN A 38 1.35 -18.48 -3.25
CA ASN A 38 2.50 -17.65 -2.93
C ASN A 38 3.24 -17.32 -4.22
N ILE A 39 3.54 -16.03 -4.43
CA ILE A 39 4.32 -15.53 -5.55
C ILE A 39 5.60 -14.96 -4.97
N TYR A 40 6.75 -15.47 -5.43
CA TYR A 40 8.06 -15.00 -4.97
C TYR A 40 8.60 -13.97 -5.95
N TYR A 41 8.88 -12.78 -5.43
CA TYR A 41 9.45 -11.69 -6.20
C TYR A 41 10.96 -11.60 -5.93
N TYR A 42 11.73 -11.70 -6.98
CA TYR A 42 13.19 -11.55 -6.99
C TYR A 42 13.62 -10.50 -7.99
N SER A 43 14.66 -9.78 -7.67
CA SER A 43 15.40 -8.96 -8.64
C SER A 43 16.65 -9.73 -9.08
N LYS A 44 17.27 -9.31 -10.18
CA LYS A 44 18.56 -9.85 -10.61
C LYS A 44 19.74 -9.12 -9.94
N SER A 45 19.52 -7.89 -9.50
CA SER A 45 20.50 -7.01 -8.88
C SER A 45 19.80 -5.99 -7.98
N PRO A 46 20.53 -5.25 -7.14
CA PRO A 46 19.95 -4.15 -6.37
C PRO A 46 19.31 -3.02 -7.20
N ASN A 47 19.72 -2.91 -8.48
CA ASN A 47 19.13 -1.95 -9.41
C ASN A 47 18.08 -2.63 -10.29
N PHE A 48 16.81 -2.48 -9.91
CA PHE A 48 15.66 -3.07 -10.61
C PHE A 48 14.49 -2.07 -10.71
N VAL A 49 13.60 -2.33 -11.65
CA VAL A 49 12.38 -1.54 -11.81
C VAL A 49 11.35 -1.99 -10.78
N PHE A 50 10.84 -1.04 -10.01
CA PHE A 50 9.65 -1.23 -9.18
C PHE A 50 8.77 0.02 -9.25
N ASN A 51 7.55 -0.15 -9.71
CA ASN A 51 6.57 0.91 -9.83
C ASN A 51 5.54 0.79 -8.70
N ASP A 52 5.35 1.87 -7.95
CA ASP A 52 4.32 1.92 -6.92
C ASP A 52 2.93 1.79 -7.55
N LEU A 53 2.18 0.79 -7.11
CA LEU A 53 0.80 0.57 -7.54
C LEU A 53 -0.18 1.00 -6.45
N PHE A 54 -1.34 1.49 -6.88
CA PHE A 54 -2.39 1.95 -5.99
C PHE A 54 -3.74 1.35 -6.42
N THR A 55 -4.52 0.93 -5.45
CA THR A 55 -5.93 0.58 -5.64
C THR A 55 -6.82 1.78 -5.31
N PRO A 56 -8.03 1.87 -5.87
CA PRO A 56 -8.99 2.89 -5.49
C PRO A 56 -9.23 2.90 -3.98
N ILE A 57 -9.42 4.09 -3.42
CA ILE A 57 -9.78 4.25 -2.01
C ILE A 57 -11.17 3.65 -1.79
N SER A 58 -11.30 2.69 -0.87
CA SER A 58 -12.55 2.02 -0.58
C SER A 58 -13.58 2.95 0.08
N GLU A 59 -14.87 2.63 -0.04
CA GLU A 59 -15.94 3.40 0.64
C GLU A 59 -15.76 3.41 2.17
N ALA A 60 -15.29 2.31 2.76
CA ALA A 60 -14.96 2.22 4.17
C ALA A 60 -13.81 3.16 4.58
N GLN A 61 -12.87 3.42 3.68
CA GLN A 61 -11.82 4.42 3.90
C GLN A 61 -12.36 5.83 3.70
N LYS A 62 -13.18 6.07 2.66
CA LYS A 62 -13.80 7.37 2.39
C LYS A 62 -14.72 7.82 3.54
N SER A 63 -15.40 6.91 4.21
CA SER A 63 -16.29 7.24 5.34
C SER A 63 -15.56 7.87 6.55
N ARG A 64 -14.23 7.79 6.60
CA ARG A 64 -13.40 8.43 7.64
C ARG A 64 -13.05 9.88 7.31
N TYR A 65 -13.34 10.32 6.10
CA TYR A 65 -13.06 11.69 5.68
C TYR A 65 -14.17 12.63 6.14
N LYS A 66 -13.77 13.86 6.40
CA LYS A 66 -14.67 14.99 6.75
C LYS A 66 -14.45 16.09 5.74
N GLN A 67 -15.46 16.91 5.52
CA GLN A 67 -15.32 18.12 4.73
C GLN A 67 -14.76 19.25 5.58
N ASP A 68 -13.89 20.07 5.01
CA ASP A 68 -13.50 21.36 5.57
C ASP A 68 -14.47 22.48 5.14
N GLU A 69 -14.12 23.71 5.49
CA GLU A 69 -14.93 24.90 5.19
C GLU A 69 -15.04 25.18 3.69
N ASP A 70 -14.06 24.75 2.91
CA ASP A 70 -14.03 24.86 1.44
C ASP A 70 -14.72 23.67 0.74
N GLY A 71 -15.26 22.72 1.50
CA GLY A 71 -15.92 21.52 0.99
C GLY A 71 -14.97 20.40 0.54
N ARG A 72 -13.66 20.53 0.77
CA ARG A 72 -12.68 19.48 0.46
C ARG A 72 -12.71 18.36 1.50
N TRP A 73 -12.64 17.14 1.03
CA TRP A 73 -12.61 15.97 1.90
C TRP A 73 -11.19 15.71 2.44
N TYR A 74 -11.04 15.63 3.76
CA TYR A 74 -9.77 15.36 4.43
C TYR A 74 -9.90 14.34 5.56
N THR A 75 -8.76 13.74 5.93
CA THR A 75 -8.57 13.00 7.18
C THR A 75 -7.46 13.64 8.00
N GLY A 76 -7.55 13.55 9.33
CA GLY A 76 -6.48 14.00 10.22
C GLY A 76 -5.34 12.98 10.25
N GLN A 77 -4.11 13.47 10.24
CA GLN A 77 -2.92 12.65 10.47
C GLN A 77 -2.09 13.25 11.59
N ASP A 78 -1.58 12.39 12.49
CA ASP A 78 -0.80 12.82 13.65
C ASP A 78 0.42 13.67 13.25
N LEU A 79 0.65 14.75 13.98
CA LEU A 79 1.84 15.58 13.85
C LEU A 79 3.06 15.00 14.58
N THR A 80 2.83 14.02 15.46
CA THR A 80 3.88 13.44 16.30
C THR A 80 3.91 11.92 16.16
N PHE A 81 5.07 11.32 16.40
CA PHE A 81 5.23 9.86 16.48
C PHE A 81 6.11 9.48 17.68
N THR A 82 6.11 8.20 18.04
CA THR A 82 6.95 7.67 19.12
C THR A 82 8.43 7.79 18.76
N GLY A 83 9.22 8.44 19.62
CA GLY A 83 10.64 8.64 19.37
C GLY A 83 11.30 9.51 20.44
N ASN A 84 12.64 9.56 20.40
CA ASN A 84 13.48 10.28 21.40
C ASN A 84 14.45 11.29 20.78
N SER A 85 14.26 11.69 19.52
CA SER A 85 15.15 12.65 18.86
C SER A 85 15.05 14.04 19.49
N ALA A 86 16.10 14.51 20.13
CA ALA A 86 16.16 15.86 20.71
C ALA A 86 15.93 16.97 19.66
N LYS A 87 16.40 16.77 18.42
CA LYS A 87 16.21 17.72 17.31
C LYS A 87 14.75 17.87 16.88
N ARG A 88 13.89 16.91 17.21
CA ARG A 88 12.45 16.91 16.88
C ARG A 88 11.57 17.12 18.10
N LYS A 89 12.15 17.59 19.22
CA LYS A 89 11.47 17.89 20.48
C LYS A 89 11.65 19.35 20.83
N PHE A 90 10.81 20.18 20.26
CA PHE A 90 10.82 21.64 20.47
C PHE A 90 9.40 22.15 20.67
N GLU A 91 9.28 23.30 21.29
CA GLU A 91 8.01 24.01 21.36
C GLU A 91 7.70 24.69 20.04
N TRP A 92 6.48 24.53 19.56
CA TRP A 92 5.99 25.14 18.34
C TRP A 92 4.57 25.67 18.57
N ARG A 93 4.40 26.98 18.40
CA ARG A 93 3.13 27.69 18.57
C ARG A 93 2.39 27.32 19.86
N GLY A 94 3.10 27.31 20.99
CA GLY A 94 2.58 26.96 22.31
C GLY A 94 2.28 25.48 22.53
N THR A 95 2.74 24.61 21.64
CA THR A 95 2.52 23.16 21.73
C THR A 95 3.86 22.44 21.69
N THR A 96 4.01 21.42 22.55
CA THR A 96 5.19 20.56 22.64
C THR A 96 4.75 19.10 22.53
N PRO A 97 5.52 18.23 21.84
CA PRO A 97 5.24 16.80 21.84
C PRO A 97 5.23 16.22 23.25
N PRO A 98 4.28 15.33 23.59
CA PRO A 98 4.23 14.65 24.89
C PRO A 98 5.50 13.83 25.17
N ALA A 99 5.64 13.37 26.43
CA ALA A 99 6.72 12.48 26.79
C ALA A 99 6.74 11.22 25.90
N GLY A 100 7.93 10.81 25.42
CA GLY A 100 8.09 9.67 24.52
C GLY A 100 7.66 9.92 23.06
N ARG A 101 7.21 11.13 22.71
CA ARG A 101 6.88 11.51 21.32
C ARG A 101 7.73 12.68 20.85
N VAL A 102 7.86 12.78 19.54
CA VAL A 102 8.60 13.85 18.84
C VAL A 102 7.77 14.31 17.63
N TRP A 103 8.08 15.50 17.10
CA TRP A 103 7.46 15.95 15.84
C TRP A 103 7.77 15.00 14.70
N GLY A 104 6.77 14.67 13.91
CA GLY A 104 6.87 13.79 12.73
C GLY A 104 7.61 14.41 11.55
N MET A 105 7.79 15.72 11.58
CA MET A 105 8.37 16.52 10.50
C MET A 105 9.26 17.64 11.05
N SER A 106 9.95 18.32 10.15
CA SER A 106 10.80 19.48 10.51
C SER A 106 9.96 20.70 10.90
N LEU A 107 10.60 21.69 11.55
CA LEU A 107 9.95 22.97 11.83
C LEU A 107 9.49 23.66 10.53
N GLU A 108 10.31 23.60 9.49
CA GLU A 108 10.00 24.19 8.19
C GLU A 108 8.74 23.57 7.58
N ASP A 109 8.58 22.24 7.65
CA ASP A 109 7.39 21.54 7.11
C ASP A 109 6.15 21.85 7.96
N LEU A 110 6.29 21.96 9.29
CA LEU A 110 5.20 22.40 10.16
C LEU A 110 4.71 23.81 9.79
N GLU A 111 5.63 24.74 9.52
CA GLU A 111 5.27 26.10 9.10
C GLU A 111 4.63 26.14 7.71
N LYS A 112 5.08 25.30 6.77
CA LYS A 112 4.42 25.13 5.46
C LYS A 112 2.98 24.66 5.60
N LEU A 113 2.75 23.65 6.44
CA LEU A 113 1.40 23.13 6.69
C LEU A 113 0.52 24.17 7.40
N TRP A 114 1.10 24.93 8.31
CA TRP A 114 0.39 26.01 8.99
C TRP A 114 -0.02 27.12 8.02
N ALA A 115 0.90 27.60 7.22
CA ALA A 115 0.63 28.63 6.20
C ALA A 115 -0.41 28.19 5.18
N ALA A 116 -0.46 26.87 4.87
CA ALA A 116 -1.45 26.27 3.99
C ALA A 116 -2.81 26.01 4.66
N GLY A 117 -3.03 26.41 5.93
CA GLY A 117 -4.27 26.17 6.66
C GLY A 117 -4.58 24.69 6.92
N ARG A 118 -3.55 23.84 6.90
CA ARG A 118 -3.72 22.40 7.04
C ARG A 118 -3.66 21.88 8.48
N ILE A 119 -3.16 22.68 9.41
CA ILE A 119 -3.06 22.27 10.81
C ILE A 119 -4.41 22.44 11.49
N LEU A 120 -4.88 21.36 12.11
CA LEU A 120 -6.05 21.43 12.97
C LEU A 120 -5.71 22.12 14.28
N THR A 121 -6.53 23.07 14.70
CA THR A 121 -6.32 23.87 15.90
C THR A 121 -7.32 23.53 17.00
N LYS A 122 -6.93 23.78 18.24
CA LYS A 122 -7.84 23.81 19.39
C LYS A 122 -8.62 25.12 19.41
N LYS A 123 -9.57 25.26 20.34
CA LYS A 123 -10.36 26.48 20.53
C LYS A 123 -9.52 27.71 20.88
N ASP A 124 -8.37 27.52 21.49
CA ASP A 124 -7.40 28.56 21.86
C ASP A 124 -6.44 28.94 20.72
N GLY A 125 -6.61 28.34 19.54
CA GLY A 125 -5.78 28.57 18.36
C GLY A 125 -4.47 27.78 18.34
N THR A 126 -4.14 27.02 19.39
CA THR A 126 -2.93 26.20 19.38
C THR A 126 -3.07 24.94 18.52
N PRO A 127 -1.96 24.42 17.94
CA PRO A 127 -2.01 23.19 17.14
C PRO A 127 -2.55 21.98 17.91
N ARG A 128 -3.37 21.19 17.25
CA ARG A 128 -3.74 19.85 17.73
C ARG A 128 -2.67 18.86 17.30
N LEU A 129 -2.27 17.96 18.22
CA LEU A 129 -1.24 16.96 17.94
C LEU A 129 -1.74 15.80 17.06
N ASP A 130 -3.06 15.57 17.06
CA ASP A 130 -3.76 14.52 16.33
C ASP A 130 -4.18 14.95 14.92
N GLY A 131 -3.65 16.07 14.43
CA GLY A 131 -4.13 16.42 13.14
C GLY A 131 -3.51 17.53 12.32
N TYR A 132 -3.03 17.12 11.15
CA TYR A 132 -3.03 17.97 9.98
C TYR A 132 -3.92 17.34 8.88
N LYS A 133 -4.51 18.19 8.04
CA LYS A 133 -5.41 17.77 6.97
C LYS A 133 -4.62 17.09 5.85
N VAL A 134 -4.97 15.84 5.56
CA VAL A 134 -4.54 15.12 4.36
C VAL A 134 -5.75 14.97 3.45
N PHE A 135 -5.73 15.62 2.31
CA PHE A 135 -6.87 15.69 1.41
C PHE A 135 -7.02 14.44 0.55
N LEU A 136 -8.27 14.06 0.31
CA LEU A 136 -8.62 12.88 -0.48
C LEU A 136 -8.18 13.02 -1.95
N ASP A 137 -8.36 14.20 -2.52
CA ASP A 137 -8.01 14.55 -3.90
C ASP A 137 -6.50 14.60 -4.18
N GLU A 138 -5.67 14.60 -3.14
CA GLU A 138 -4.21 14.54 -3.25
C GLU A 138 -3.67 13.10 -3.15
N LYS A 139 -4.53 12.12 -2.83
CA LYS A 139 -4.11 10.72 -2.71
C LYS A 139 -4.19 9.99 -4.03
N LYS A 140 -3.13 9.30 -4.39
CA LYS A 140 -3.10 8.41 -5.56
C LYS A 140 -3.98 7.16 -5.39
N GLY A 141 -4.36 6.83 -4.16
CA GLY A 141 -5.09 5.61 -3.80
C GLY A 141 -4.51 4.95 -2.55
N THR A 142 -4.86 3.70 -2.35
CA THR A 142 -4.26 2.84 -1.31
C THR A 142 -3.10 2.08 -1.92
N PRO A 143 -1.87 2.18 -1.37
CA PRO A 143 -0.74 1.41 -1.88
C PRO A 143 -1.03 -0.09 -1.89
N VAL A 144 -0.66 -0.76 -2.96
CA VAL A 144 -0.75 -2.22 -3.06
C VAL A 144 0.32 -2.83 -2.15
N THR A 145 -0.09 -3.74 -1.28
CA THR A 145 0.80 -4.48 -0.36
C THR A 145 1.12 -5.87 -0.91
N CYS A 146 1.85 -6.68 -0.16
CA CYS A 146 2.10 -8.09 -0.51
C CYS A 146 0.90 -9.03 -0.28
N ASN A 147 -0.21 -8.57 0.29
CA ASN A 147 -1.44 -9.35 0.45
C ASN A 147 -2.44 -8.95 -0.63
N TRP A 148 -2.67 -9.84 -1.59
CA TRP A 148 -3.56 -9.61 -2.75
C TRP A 148 -4.85 -10.41 -2.58
N ASN A 149 -5.83 -9.80 -1.94
CA ASN A 149 -7.18 -10.34 -1.74
C ASN A 149 -8.24 -9.60 -2.57
N ASP A 150 -7.79 -8.66 -3.39
CA ASP A 150 -8.60 -7.81 -4.26
C ASP A 150 -8.50 -8.20 -5.75
N VAL A 151 -7.78 -9.30 -6.06
CA VAL A 151 -7.68 -9.89 -7.39
C VAL A 151 -8.39 -11.23 -7.38
N ASP A 152 -9.57 -11.26 -7.94
CA ASP A 152 -10.36 -12.47 -8.03
C ASP A 152 -9.74 -13.51 -8.99
N ARG A 153 -10.05 -14.78 -8.77
CA ARG A 153 -9.73 -15.85 -9.73
C ARG A 153 -10.55 -15.70 -11.01
N VAL A 154 -10.12 -16.35 -12.08
CA VAL A 154 -10.92 -16.48 -13.30
C VAL A 154 -12.29 -17.08 -12.96
N SER A 155 -13.36 -16.39 -13.33
CA SER A 155 -14.73 -16.86 -13.14
C SER A 155 -15.01 -18.04 -14.09
N ASN A 156 -15.79 -19.01 -13.61
CA ASN A 156 -16.20 -20.13 -14.45
C ASN A 156 -17.06 -19.71 -15.66
N THR A 157 -17.65 -18.51 -15.60
CA THR A 157 -18.50 -17.93 -16.65
C THR A 157 -17.92 -16.62 -17.18
N GLY A 158 -16.69 -16.27 -16.82
CA GLY A 158 -16.04 -15.03 -17.25
C GLY A 158 -15.58 -15.09 -18.71
N GLU A 159 -15.65 -13.95 -19.40
CA GLU A 159 -15.24 -13.80 -20.80
C GLU A 159 -13.75 -14.10 -21.03
N GLU A 160 -12.90 -13.85 -20.01
CA GLU A 160 -11.46 -14.15 -20.07
C GLU A 160 -11.11 -15.65 -20.02
N ARG A 161 -12.10 -16.52 -19.80
CA ARG A 161 -11.87 -17.95 -19.64
C ARG A 161 -11.52 -18.61 -20.97
N VAL A 162 -10.38 -19.30 -21.02
CA VAL A 162 -9.88 -20.03 -22.21
C VAL A 162 -9.83 -21.57 -22.00
N ASP A 163 -10.64 -22.13 -21.12
CA ASP A 163 -10.72 -23.56 -20.80
C ASP A 163 -9.38 -24.24 -20.43
N TYR A 164 -8.47 -23.46 -19.85
CA TYR A 164 -7.21 -23.96 -19.32
C TYR A 164 -7.28 -24.08 -17.79
N ALA A 165 -7.09 -25.29 -17.26
CA ALA A 165 -7.37 -25.61 -15.86
C ALA A 165 -6.60 -24.78 -14.82
N THR A 166 -5.43 -24.27 -15.19
CA THR A 166 -4.54 -23.47 -14.31
C THR A 166 -4.40 -22.03 -14.76
N GLN A 167 -5.32 -21.56 -15.59
CA GLN A 167 -5.33 -20.16 -16.06
C GLN A 167 -5.28 -19.19 -14.89
N LYS A 168 -4.42 -18.18 -14.98
CA LYS A 168 -4.37 -17.07 -14.05
C LYS A 168 -5.20 -15.90 -14.58
N PRO A 169 -5.84 -15.11 -13.70
CA PRO A 169 -6.60 -13.95 -14.16
C PRO A 169 -5.69 -12.89 -14.78
N GLU A 170 -6.16 -12.22 -15.80
CA GLU A 170 -5.45 -11.14 -16.48
C GLU A 170 -5.04 -10.02 -15.50
N ALA A 171 -5.92 -9.67 -14.57
CA ALA A 171 -5.66 -8.68 -13.53
C ALA A 171 -4.45 -9.01 -12.64
N LEU A 172 -4.17 -10.31 -12.41
CA LEU A 172 -2.99 -10.75 -11.67
C LEU A 172 -1.71 -10.50 -12.47
N LEU A 173 -1.71 -10.88 -13.75
CA LEU A 173 -0.58 -10.71 -14.66
C LEU A 173 -0.32 -9.22 -14.91
N GLU A 174 -1.37 -8.44 -15.13
CA GLU A 174 -1.30 -7.00 -15.30
C GLU A 174 -0.63 -6.32 -14.08
N ARG A 175 -1.03 -6.72 -12.87
CA ARG A 175 -0.43 -6.18 -11.63
C ARG A 175 1.05 -6.50 -11.53
N ILE A 176 1.45 -7.73 -11.81
CA ILE A 176 2.87 -8.15 -11.80
C ILE A 176 3.67 -7.35 -12.82
N ILE A 177 3.19 -7.25 -14.06
CA ILE A 177 3.87 -6.54 -15.15
C ILE A 177 3.99 -5.05 -14.83
N LYS A 178 2.90 -4.40 -14.41
CA LYS A 178 2.91 -2.98 -14.06
C LYS A 178 3.86 -2.65 -12.91
N ALA A 179 3.99 -3.55 -11.91
CA ALA A 179 4.90 -3.35 -10.80
C ALA A 179 6.36 -3.49 -11.18
N SER A 180 6.70 -4.40 -12.12
CA SER A 180 8.07 -4.85 -12.36
C SER A 180 8.65 -4.46 -13.73
N SER A 181 7.92 -3.72 -14.55
CA SER A 181 8.39 -3.27 -15.88
C SER A 181 7.83 -1.92 -16.28
N ASN A 182 8.46 -1.28 -17.26
CA ASN A 182 8.00 -0.04 -17.88
C ASN A 182 7.45 -0.33 -19.28
N PRO A 183 6.65 0.57 -19.86
CA PRO A 183 6.23 0.45 -21.25
C PRO A 183 7.42 0.30 -22.21
N GLY A 184 7.40 -0.76 -23.01
CA GLY A 184 8.47 -1.10 -23.95
C GLY A 184 9.53 -2.08 -23.43
N ASP A 185 9.51 -2.41 -22.15
CA ASP A 185 10.37 -3.46 -21.60
C ASP A 185 9.96 -4.84 -22.12
N LEU A 186 10.94 -5.75 -22.25
CA LEU A 186 10.68 -7.13 -22.62
C LEU A 186 10.14 -7.91 -21.42
N VAL A 187 8.94 -8.47 -21.58
CA VAL A 187 8.34 -9.41 -20.62
C VAL A 187 8.38 -10.80 -21.22
N PHE A 188 8.90 -11.77 -20.48
CA PHE A 188 9.03 -13.16 -20.91
C PHE A 188 8.43 -14.12 -19.89
N ASP A 189 7.50 -14.96 -20.33
CA ASP A 189 6.92 -16.06 -19.56
C ASP A 189 7.16 -17.37 -20.28
N CYS A 190 8.04 -18.22 -19.74
CA CYS A 190 8.36 -19.54 -20.30
C CYS A 190 7.32 -20.62 -19.92
N PHE A 191 6.37 -20.30 -19.06
CA PHE A 191 5.30 -21.19 -18.58
C PHE A 191 3.90 -20.63 -18.87
N MET A 192 3.77 -19.89 -19.95
CA MET A 192 2.60 -19.10 -20.33
C MET A 192 1.28 -19.91 -20.42
N GLY A 193 1.34 -21.23 -20.51
CA GLY A 193 0.17 -22.11 -20.50
C GLY A 193 -0.63 -22.00 -21.80
N SER A 194 -1.81 -21.38 -21.71
CA SER A 194 -2.71 -21.21 -22.88
C SER A 194 -2.33 -20.08 -23.82
N GLY A 195 -1.30 -19.32 -23.53
CA GLY A 195 -0.82 -18.20 -24.37
C GLY A 195 -1.49 -16.89 -24.08
#